data_d1f0742b19f7228b0d029a84c2b115a5
#
_entry.id   d1f0742b19f7228b0d029a84c2b115a5
#
_cell.length_a   1.000
_cell.length_b   1.000
_cell.length_c   1.000
_cell.angle_alpha   90.00
_cell.angle_beta   90.00
_cell.angle_gamma   90.00
#
_symmetry.space_group_name_H-M   'P 1'
#
loop_
_entity.id
_entity.type
_entity.pdbx_description
1 polymer ?
#
loop_
_entity_poly.entity_id
_entity_poly.type
_entity_poly.pdbx_seq_one_letter_code
_entity_poly.pdbx_strand_id
1 'polypeptide(L)'
;YDTPAPSEIFKHELDGNVVYPDTPFHFELLDGMLRITGDAETFYDTTFIWSRSVNTSQPKEGQIIAGPYFLKPYLISFNNEIQLDMAIEPIYTTSNIGIYYYNQKKFEWNYLPSQLASDSMYITTSILSGEIFAVIEENNPPKLSDFIPDLNGTYYSSDLEHISFNVIDSFSGLEGETDVIVKLDDNPVVFEYNSYQNKVRYPLKYNLKKGAHTLYVQASDRVGNRTIIKGDFYIK
;
A
#
# COMPACT_ATOMS: atom_id res chain seq x y z
N TYR A 1 -53.18 6.51 0.59
CA TYR A 1 -51.91 5.79 0.69
C TYR A 1 -50.81 6.80 0.41
N ASP A 2 -50.16 7.31 1.46
CA ASP A 2 -48.97 8.13 1.33
C ASP A 2 -47.82 7.22 0.85
N THR A 3 -47.37 7.41 -0.37
CA THR A 3 -46.14 6.82 -0.87
C THR A 3 -44.97 7.57 -0.20
N PRO A 4 -44.10 6.90 0.55
CA PRO A 4 -42.98 7.57 1.19
C PRO A 4 -42.12 8.29 0.13
N ALA A 5 -41.58 9.44 0.49
CA ALA A 5 -40.71 10.19 -0.40
C ALA A 5 -39.47 9.29 -0.79
N PRO A 6 -38.97 9.42 -2.04
CA PRO A 6 -37.84 8.60 -2.49
C PRO A 6 -36.65 8.60 -1.53
N SER A 7 -36.40 9.73 -0.83
CA SER A 7 -35.36 9.86 0.19
C SER A 7 -35.57 8.97 1.43
N GLU A 8 -36.80 8.60 1.75
CA GLU A 8 -37.12 7.73 2.89
C GLU A 8 -37.00 6.27 2.54
N ILE A 9 -37.28 5.89 1.30
CA ILE A 9 -37.07 4.52 0.79
C ILE A 9 -35.58 4.21 0.78
N PHE A 10 -34.76 5.14 0.31
CA PHE A 10 -33.28 4.95 0.29
C PHE A 10 -32.67 4.84 1.69
N LYS A 11 -33.17 5.58 2.68
CA LYS A 11 -32.70 5.48 4.08
C LYS A 11 -32.95 4.12 4.73
N HIS A 12 -33.93 3.35 4.26
CA HIS A 12 -34.23 2.03 4.79
C HIS A 12 -33.48 0.89 4.13
N GLU A 13 -32.95 1.12 2.91
CA GLU A 13 -32.26 0.07 2.14
C GLU A 13 -30.74 0.29 2.05
N LEU A 14 -30.27 1.53 2.26
CA LEU A 14 -28.88 1.93 2.12
C LEU A 14 -28.40 2.62 3.41
N ASP A 15 -27.30 2.15 3.95
CA ASP A 15 -26.64 2.82 5.07
C ASP A 15 -25.85 4.03 4.54
N GLY A 16 -26.33 5.25 4.83
CA GLY A 16 -25.77 6.46 4.26
C GLY A 16 -26.26 7.75 4.89
N ASN A 17 -25.57 8.84 4.57
CA ASN A 17 -25.82 10.19 5.06
C ASN A 17 -25.80 11.22 3.94
N VAL A 18 -26.59 12.30 4.11
CA VAL A 18 -26.57 13.47 3.24
C VAL A 18 -25.50 14.43 3.74
N VAL A 19 -24.64 14.85 2.83
CA VAL A 19 -23.58 15.82 3.07
C VAL A 19 -23.88 17.10 2.28
N TYR A 20 -23.70 18.24 2.93
CA TYR A 20 -23.90 19.56 2.34
C TYR A 20 -22.52 20.20 2.02
N PRO A 21 -22.42 20.96 0.91
CA PRO A 21 -21.13 21.49 0.45
C PRO A 21 -20.41 22.40 1.46
N ASP A 22 -21.15 23.17 2.22
CA ASP A 22 -20.65 24.20 3.14
C ASP A 22 -20.40 23.71 4.56
N THR A 23 -20.52 22.41 4.80
CA THR A 23 -20.47 21.83 6.15
C THR A 23 -19.48 20.68 6.22
N PRO A 24 -18.52 20.69 7.17
CA PRO A 24 -17.72 19.52 7.43
C PRO A 24 -18.59 18.40 7.99
N PHE A 25 -18.18 17.17 7.76
CA PHE A 25 -18.94 16.00 8.15
C PHE A 25 -18.09 14.90 8.78
N HIS A 26 -18.72 14.19 9.69
CA HIS A 26 -18.17 12.98 10.29
C HIS A 26 -19.34 12.05 10.62
N PHE A 27 -19.32 10.83 10.11
CA PHE A 27 -20.32 9.82 10.40
C PHE A 27 -19.81 8.40 10.20
N GLU A 28 -20.50 7.46 10.79
CA GLU A 28 -20.23 6.03 10.67
C GLU A 28 -21.23 5.39 9.70
N LEU A 29 -20.77 4.36 9.00
CA LEU A 29 -21.56 3.51 8.11
C LEU A 29 -21.32 2.04 8.47
N LEU A 30 -22.28 1.18 8.14
CA LEU A 30 -22.23 -0.27 8.34
C LEU A 30 -21.94 -0.63 9.81
N ASP A 31 -22.72 -0.04 10.72
CA ASP A 31 -22.58 -0.26 12.17
C ASP A 31 -21.16 0.02 12.69
N GLY A 32 -20.52 1.08 12.20
CA GLY A 32 -19.18 1.50 12.61
C GLY A 32 -18.03 0.77 11.88
N MET A 33 -18.31 -0.08 10.90
CA MET A 33 -17.26 -0.71 10.09
C MET A 33 -16.50 0.29 9.24
N LEU A 34 -17.16 1.41 8.87
CA LEU A 34 -16.55 2.54 8.17
C LEU A 34 -16.81 3.83 8.93
N ARG A 35 -15.81 4.70 9.01
CA ARG A 35 -15.93 6.11 9.40
C ARG A 35 -15.51 6.98 8.24
N ILE A 36 -16.30 8.02 7.99
CA ILE A 36 -16.06 8.96 6.90
C ILE A 36 -15.98 10.36 7.49
N THR A 37 -14.86 11.03 7.23
CA THR A 37 -14.63 12.40 7.68
C THR A 37 -14.20 13.26 6.50
N GLY A 38 -14.82 14.41 6.34
CA GLY A 38 -14.47 15.36 5.29
C GLY A 38 -14.74 16.80 5.72
N ASP A 39 -14.01 17.72 5.10
CA ASP A 39 -14.15 19.16 5.32
C ASP A 39 -15.30 19.74 4.50
N ALA A 40 -15.66 21.01 4.80
CA ALA A 40 -16.49 21.79 3.91
C ALA A 40 -15.90 21.87 2.50
N GLU A 41 -16.73 22.06 1.51
CA GLU A 41 -16.35 22.11 0.08
C GLU A 41 -15.78 20.79 -0.48
N THR A 42 -15.90 19.68 0.24
CA THR A 42 -15.55 18.36 -0.28
C THR A 42 -16.38 17.96 -1.50
N PHE A 43 -17.64 18.39 -1.52
CA PHE A 43 -18.54 18.21 -2.65
C PHE A 43 -19.05 19.56 -3.18
N TYR A 44 -19.28 19.65 -4.49
CA TYR A 44 -19.84 20.84 -5.13
C TYR A 44 -21.33 21.01 -4.84
N ASP A 45 -22.05 19.90 -4.69
CA ASP A 45 -23.49 19.85 -4.47
C ASP A 45 -23.83 18.94 -3.28
N THR A 46 -25.06 19.08 -2.77
CA THR A 46 -25.60 18.18 -1.75
C THR A 46 -25.49 16.74 -2.24
N THR A 47 -24.76 15.92 -1.51
CA THR A 47 -24.40 14.57 -1.92
C THR A 47 -24.85 13.54 -0.90
N PHE A 48 -25.41 12.43 -1.37
CA PHE A 48 -25.73 11.28 -0.54
C PHE A 48 -24.57 10.27 -0.59
N ILE A 49 -23.86 10.15 0.53
CA ILE A 49 -22.80 9.16 0.71
C ILE A 49 -23.41 7.93 1.37
N TRP A 50 -23.16 6.76 0.79
CA TRP A 50 -23.64 5.50 1.34
C TRP A 50 -22.68 4.35 1.02
N SER A 51 -22.77 3.29 1.81
CA SER A 51 -21.96 2.09 1.65
C SER A 51 -22.78 0.82 1.78
N ARG A 52 -22.27 -0.25 1.23
CA ARG A 52 -22.75 -1.62 1.42
C ARG A 52 -21.62 -2.63 1.27
N SER A 53 -21.77 -3.79 1.88
CA SER A 53 -20.92 -4.93 1.59
C SER A 53 -21.15 -5.47 0.18
N VAL A 54 -20.09 -5.90 -0.47
CA VAL A 54 -20.12 -6.47 -1.82
C VAL A 54 -19.21 -7.71 -1.89
N ASN A 55 -19.39 -8.50 -2.94
CA ASN A 55 -18.47 -9.59 -3.26
C ASN A 55 -17.52 -9.16 -4.38
N THR A 56 -16.26 -9.52 -4.25
CA THR A 56 -15.21 -9.28 -5.25
C THR A 56 -14.39 -10.55 -5.45
N SER A 57 -13.49 -10.55 -6.44
CA SER A 57 -12.45 -11.58 -6.50
C SER A 57 -11.48 -11.43 -5.32
N GLN A 58 -10.98 -12.56 -4.84
CA GLN A 58 -9.93 -12.57 -3.82
C GLN A 58 -8.66 -11.91 -4.38
N PRO A 59 -7.84 -11.27 -3.54
CA PRO A 59 -6.55 -10.76 -3.95
C PRO A 59 -5.64 -11.91 -4.41
N LYS A 60 -4.73 -11.63 -5.34
CA LYS A 60 -3.74 -12.62 -5.79
C LYS A 60 -2.75 -12.96 -4.67
N GLU A 61 -2.47 -11.99 -3.83
CA GLU A 61 -1.59 -12.08 -2.67
C GLU A 61 -2.34 -11.53 -1.46
N GLY A 62 -2.16 -12.15 -0.28
CA GLY A 62 -2.83 -11.72 0.94
C GLY A 62 -4.25 -12.25 1.12
N GLN A 63 -4.90 -11.74 2.17
CA GLN A 63 -6.25 -12.11 2.59
C GLN A 63 -7.06 -10.88 2.97
N ILE A 64 -8.31 -10.79 2.49
CA ILE A 64 -9.25 -9.76 2.95
C ILE A 64 -9.64 -10.07 4.39
N ILE A 65 -9.39 -9.11 5.29
CA ILE A 65 -9.71 -9.20 6.72
C ILE A 65 -10.85 -8.27 7.14
N ALA A 66 -11.13 -7.22 6.35
CA ALA A 66 -12.31 -6.37 6.52
C ALA A 66 -12.83 -5.89 5.18
N GLY A 67 -14.14 -5.81 5.00
CA GLY A 67 -14.79 -5.50 3.73
C GLY A 67 -15.00 -6.75 2.88
N PRO A 68 -15.14 -6.64 1.54
CA PRO A 68 -15.12 -5.41 0.73
C PRO A 68 -16.37 -4.56 0.91
N TYR A 69 -16.18 -3.24 0.97
CA TYR A 69 -17.25 -2.26 1.08
C TYR A 69 -17.27 -1.33 -0.13
N PHE A 70 -18.43 -1.22 -0.76
CA PHE A 70 -18.67 -0.32 -1.88
C PHE A 70 -19.11 1.03 -1.37
N LEU A 71 -18.35 2.09 -1.64
CA LEU A 71 -18.64 3.46 -1.21
C LEU A 71 -19.11 4.32 -2.40
N LYS A 72 -20.21 5.04 -2.23
CA LYS A 72 -20.76 6.01 -3.18
C LYS A 72 -20.58 7.44 -2.65
N PRO A 73 -20.43 8.43 -3.55
CA PRO A 73 -20.49 8.38 -5.02
C PRO A 73 -19.27 7.65 -5.62
N TYR A 74 -19.54 6.79 -6.61
CA TYR A 74 -18.53 5.91 -7.19
C TYR A 74 -17.88 6.54 -8.42
N LEU A 75 -16.53 6.53 -8.47
CA LEU A 75 -15.71 7.08 -9.57
C LEU A 75 -15.99 8.57 -9.87
N ILE A 76 -16.56 9.29 -8.92
CA ILE A 76 -16.70 10.75 -8.98
C ILE A 76 -15.62 11.33 -8.09
N SER A 77 -14.77 12.19 -8.66
CA SER A 77 -13.73 12.86 -7.88
C SER A 77 -14.33 13.84 -6.90
N PHE A 78 -13.88 13.77 -5.66
CA PHE A 78 -14.17 14.76 -4.62
C PHE A 78 -13.30 16.01 -4.85
N ASN A 79 -13.76 17.15 -4.38
CA ASN A 79 -13.00 18.39 -4.47
C ASN A 79 -11.84 18.42 -3.45
N ASN A 80 -12.09 17.88 -2.25
CA ASN A 80 -11.09 17.68 -1.21
C ASN A 80 -11.03 16.19 -0.81
N GLU A 81 -9.93 15.78 -0.24
CA GLU A 81 -9.77 14.42 0.30
C GLU A 81 -10.76 14.14 1.43
N ILE A 82 -11.24 12.92 1.47
CA ILE A 82 -12.01 12.36 2.57
C ILE A 82 -11.12 11.39 3.32
N GLN A 83 -11.09 11.48 4.63
CA GLN A 83 -10.53 10.44 5.46
C GLN A 83 -11.51 9.27 5.54
N LEU A 84 -11.03 8.10 5.17
CA LEU A 84 -11.71 6.82 5.29
C LEU A 84 -11.03 6.00 6.37
N ASP A 85 -11.76 5.65 7.42
CA ASP A 85 -11.32 4.73 8.45
C ASP A 85 -12.11 3.42 8.30
N MET A 86 -11.39 2.29 8.31
CA MET A 86 -11.96 0.95 8.23
C MET A 86 -11.67 0.20 9.52
N ALA A 87 -12.72 -0.33 10.16
CA ALA A 87 -12.58 -1.10 11.40
C ALA A 87 -11.82 -2.40 11.15
N ILE A 88 -10.95 -2.75 12.11
CA ILE A 88 -10.19 -4.00 12.13
C ILE A 88 -10.35 -4.70 13.47
N GLU A 89 -10.24 -6.02 13.47
CA GLU A 89 -10.18 -6.76 14.73
C GLU A 89 -8.82 -6.56 15.41
N PRO A 90 -8.76 -6.53 16.76
CA PRO A 90 -7.52 -6.29 17.51
C PRO A 90 -6.38 -7.25 17.18
N ILE A 91 -6.69 -8.46 16.72
CA ILE A 91 -5.69 -9.46 16.34
C ILE A 91 -4.81 -9.01 15.18
N TYR A 92 -5.29 -8.08 14.32
CA TYR A 92 -4.58 -7.59 13.15
C TYR A 92 -3.74 -6.34 13.39
N THR A 93 -3.73 -5.78 14.59
CA THR A 93 -2.99 -4.53 14.90
C THR A 93 -1.47 -4.66 14.76
N THR A 94 -0.94 -5.87 14.75
CA THR A 94 0.48 -6.19 14.55
C THR A 94 0.77 -6.85 13.21
N SER A 95 -0.24 -7.06 12.38
CA SER A 95 -0.13 -7.69 11.06
C SER A 95 0.28 -6.66 10.00
N ASN A 96 0.80 -7.16 8.89
CA ASN A 96 1.14 -6.36 7.72
C ASN A 96 -0.13 -6.11 6.89
N ILE A 97 -0.87 -5.07 7.25
CA ILE A 97 -2.17 -4.75 6.68
C ILE A 97 -2.16 -3.40 5.95
N GLY A 98 -3.00 -3.28 4.94
CA GLY A 98 -3.22 -2.03 4.23
C GLY A 98 -4.66 -1.91 3.74
N ILE A 99 -5.06 -0.68 3.38
CA ILE A 99 -6.30 -0.45 2.64
C ILE A 99 -5.99 -0.55 1.15
N TYR A 100 -6.86 -1.25 0.44
CA TYR A 100 -6.78 -1.44 -1.00
C TYR A 100 -8.10 -1.07 -1.64
N TYR A 101 -8.05 -0.51 -2.87
CA TYR A 101 -9.25 -0.34 -3.68
C TYR A 101 -9.27 -1.37 -4.81
N TYR A 102 -10.48 -1.79 -5.19
CA TYR A 102 -10.70 -2.79 -6.22
C TYR A 102 -10.93 -2.14 -7.59
N ASN A 103 -9.99 -2.34 -8.51
CA ASN A 103 -10.17 -1.94 -9.90
C ASN A 103 -11.05 -2.96 -10.65
N GLN A 104 -12.32 -2.62 -10.83
CA GLN A 104 -13.30 -3.51 -11.48
C GLN A 104 -12.98 -3.82 -12.94
N LYS A 105 -12.23 -2.95 -13.64
CA LYS A 105 -11.88 -3.18 -15.05
C LYS A 105 -10.76 -4.20 -15.22
N LYS A 106 -9.82 -4.19 -14.27
CA LYS A 106 -8.64 -5.07 -14.29
C LYS A 106 -8.80 -6.29 -13.38
N PHE A 107 -9.83 -6.30 -12.53
CA PHE A 107 -10.04 -7.31 -11.48
C PHE A 107 -8.85 -7.41 -10.51
N GLU A 108 -8.30 -6.25 -10.12
CA GLU A 108 -7.10 -6.15 -9.29
C GLU A 108 -7.35 -5.27 -8.07
N TRP A 109 -6.72 -5.63 -6.97
CA TRP A 109 -6.59 -4.81 -5.78
C TRP A 109 -5.35 -3.92 -5.90
N ASN A 110 -5.49 -2.64 -5.56
CA ASN A 110 -4.41 -1.66 -5.60
C ASN A 110 -4.27 -1.01 -4.22
N TYR A 111 -3.06 -0.95 -3.72
CA TYR A 111 -2.74 -0.39 -2.42
C TYR A 111 -3.03 1.11 -2.35
N LEU A 112 -3.55 1.54 -1.20
CA LEU A 112 -3.64 2.94 -0.80
C LEU A 112 -2.74 3.19 0.40
N PRO A 113 -1.95 4.29 0.41
CA PRO A 113 -1.19 4.68 1.60
C PRO A 113 -2.10 4.73 2.81
N SER A 114 -1.82 3.90 3.80
CA SER A 114 -2.70 3.72 4.95
C SER A 114 -1.88 3.48 6.22
N GLN A 115 -2.45 3.81 7.37
CA GLN A 115 -1.80 3.67 8.67
C GLN A 115 -2.82 3.30 9.75
N LEU A 116 -2.37 2.66 10.82
CA LEU A 116 -3.22 2.41 11.98
C LEU A 116 -3.62 3.74 12.64
N ALA A 117 -4.89 3.90 12.96
CA ALA A 117 -5.37 5.01 13.75
C ALA A 117 -4.83 4.93 15.20
N SER A 118 -4.82 6.06 15.90
CA SER A 118 -4.26 6.14 17.25
C SER A 118 -4.93 5.23 18.27
N ASP A 119 -6.20 4.88 18.04
CA ASP A 119 -6.97 3.95 18.88
C ASP A 119 -6.74 2.47 18.54
N SER A 120 -5.98 2.20 17.45
CA SER A 120 -5.68 0.86 16.94
C SER A 120 -6.91 -0.01 16.62
N MET A 121 -8.10 0.58 16.53
CA MET A 121 -9.33 -0.11 16.13
C MET A 121 -9.65 0.09 14.65
N TYR A 122 -8.97 1.03 14.00
CA TYR A 122 -9.17 1.39 12.61
C TYR A 122 -7.84 1.48 11.89
N ILE A 123 -7.88 1.22 10.60
CA ILE A 123 -6.85 1.62 9.65
C ILE A 123 -7.41 2.77 8.82
N THR A 124 -6.60 3.80 8.56
CA THR A 124 -7.03 5.05 7.94
C THR A 124 -6.28 5.33 6.65
N THR A 125 -6.96 5.93 5.69
CA THR A 125 -6.41 6.44 4.44
C THR A 125 -7.15 7.69 3.99
N SER A 126 -6.55 8.46 3.08
CA SER A 126 -7.22 9.54 2.34
C SER A 126 -7.69 9.04 0.98
N ILE A 127 -8.91 9.42 0.59
CA ILE A 127 -9.51 9.07 -0.69
C ILE A 127 -10.05 10.31 -1.42
N LEU A 128 -9.99 10.28 -2.75
CA LEU A 128 -10.53 11.34 -3.63
C LEU A 128 -11.74 10.88 -4.46
N SER A 129 -12.18 9.65 -4.30
CA SER A 129 -13.36 9.08 -4.95
C SER A 129 -13.92 7.90 -4.17
N GLY A 130 -15.20 7.64 -4.31
CA GLY A 130 -15.79 6.39 -3.82
C GLY A 130 -15.43 5.23 -4.72
N GLU A 131 -15.02 4.12 -4.10
CA GLU A 131 -14.57 2.90 -4.75
C GLU A 131 -15.10 1.67 -3.99
N ILE A 132 -14.58 0.50 -4.29
CA ILE A 132 -14.70 -0.68 -3.42
C ILE A 132 -13.41 -0.79 -2.63
N PHE A 133 -13.52 -0.73 -1.31
CA PHE A 133 -12.37 -0.78 -0.41
C PHE A 133 -12.37 -2.06 0.42
N ALA A 134 -11.19 -2.56 0.73
CA ALA A 134 -10.98 -3.63 1.69
C ALA A 134 -9.69 -3.42 2.47
N VAL A 135 -9.64 -3.94 3.69
CA VAL A 135 -8.39 -4.14 4.41
C VAL A 135 -7.87 -5.52 4.04
N ILE A 136 -6.63 -5.57 3.59
CA ILE A 136 -5.97 -6.81 3.19
C ILE A 136 -4.73 -7.01 4.04
N GLU A 137 -4.59 -8.20 4.60
CA GLU A 137 -3.36 -8.67 5.23
C GLU A 137 -2.47 -9.28 4.16
N GLU A 138 -1.27 -8.78 4.01
CA GLU A 138 -0.26 -9.25 3.06
C GLU A 138 0.92 -9.85 3.82
N ASN A 139 1.32 -11.06 3.44
CA ASN A 139 2.43 -11.78 4.09
C ASN A 139 3.57 -12.14 3.10
N ASN A 140 3.54 -11.57 1.89
CA ASN A 140 4.54 -11.83 0.86
C ASN A 140 5.55 -10.69 0.80
N PRO A 141 6.79 -10.89 1.24
CA PRO A 141 7.80 -9.84 1.22
C PRO A 141 8.36 -9.59 -0.19
N PRO A 142 8.99 -8.43 -0.44
CA PRO A 142 9.65 -8.12 -1.70
C PRO A 142 10.64 -9.20 -2.12
N LYS A 143 10.72 -9.48 -3.43
CA LYS A 143 11.68 -10.44 -4.02
C LYS A 143 12.92 -9.74 -4.47
N LEU A 144 14.07 -10.28 -4.06
CA LEU A 144 15.40 -9.83 -4.46
C LEU A 144 16.02 -10.85 -5.41
N SER A 145 16.52 -10.41 -6.57
CA SER A 145 17.11 -11.28 -7.58
C SER A 145 18.20 -10.60 -8.41
N ASP A 146 18.83 -11.36 -9.31
CA ASP A 146 19.76 -10.89 -10.34
C ASP A 146 20.91 -10.04 -9.79
N PHE A 147 21.54 -10.55 -8.74
CA PHE A 147 22.66 -9.87 -8.09
C PHE A 147 23.90 -9.82 -8.99
N ILE A 148 24.51 -8.65 -9.08
CA ILE A 148 25.84 -8.42 -9.64
C ILE A 148 26.64 -7.71 -8.53
N PRO A 149 27.72 -8.32 -8.02
CA PRO A 149 28.21 -9.70 -8.30
C PRO A 149 27.26 -10.77 -7.77
N ASP A 150 27.28 -11.94 -8.42
CA ASP A 150 26.61 -13.13 -7.86
C ASP A 150 27.19 -13.44 -6.49
N LEU A 151 26.33 -13.71 -5.54
CA LEU A 151 26.73 -14.11 -4.20
C LEU A 151 27.43 -15.49 -4.30
N ASN A 152 28.56 -15.63 -3.59
CA ASN A 152 29.56 -16.74 -3.69
C ASN A 152 30.36 -16.75 -5.01
N GLY A 153 30.25 -15.74 -5.86
CA GLY A 153 31.04 -15.58 -7.08
C GLY A 153 32.47 -15.09 -6.80
N THR A 154 33.33 -15.22 -7.81
CA THR A 154 34.73 -14.72 -7.77
C THR A 154 34.99 -13.87 -8.99
N TYR A 155 35.51 -12.65 -8.79
CA TYR A 155 35.69 -11.63 -9.82
C TYR A 155 37.09 -11.03 -9.81
N TYR A 156 37.52 -10.48 -10.94
CA TYR A 156 38.63 -9.52 -10.94
C TYR A 156 38.06 -8.13 -10.64
N SER A 157 38.77 -7.34 -9.89
CA SER A 157 38.32 -6.00 -9.52
C SER A 157 38.07 -5.09 -10.73
N SER A 158 38.81 -5.30 -11.83
CA SER A 158 38.60 -4.59 -13.11
C SER A 158 37.28 -4.92 -13.79
N ASP A 159 36.67 -6.06 -13.51
CA ASP A 159 35.49 -6.57 -14.18
C ASP A 159 34.19 -6.22 -13.43
N LEU A 160 34.32 -5.68 -12.22
CA LEU A 160 33.21 -5.29 -11.38
C LEU A 160 33.10 -3.77 -11.28
N GLU A 161 32.30 -3.17 -12.15
CA GLU A 161 32.10 -1.71 -12.20
C GLU A 161 31.00 -1.23 -11.24
N HIS A 162 30.07 -2.08 -10.89
CA HIS A 162 28.94 -1.72 -10.03
C HIS A 162 28.38 -2.96 -9.30
N ILE A 163 27.66 -2.69 -8.23
CA ILE A 163 26.78 -3.65 -7.58
C ILE A 163 25.34 -3.34 -8.05
N SER A 164 24.60 -4.36 -8.44
CA SER A 164 23.17 -4.20 -8.78
C SER A 164 22.38 -5.44 -8.44
N PHE A 165 21.06 -5.27 -8.30
CA PHE A 165 20.11 -6.35 -8.12
C PHE A 165 18.70 -5.83 -8.47
N ASN A 166 17.77 -6.75 -8.69
CA ASN A 166 16.36 -6.42 -8.84
C ASN A 166 15.65 -6.54 -7.50
N VAL A 167 14.68 -5.62 -7.27
CA VAL A 167 13.76 -5.64 -6.14
C VAL A 167 12.34 -5.47 -6.66
N ILE A 168 11.49 -6.46 -6.42
CA ILE A 168 10.11 -6.49 -6.95
C ILE A 168 9.15 -6.80 -5.80
N ASP A 169 8.19 -5.93 -5.63
CA ASP A 169 6.96 -6.19 -4.91
C ASP A 169 5.78 -5.86 -5.83
N SER A 170 4.87 -6.82 -6.02
CA SER A 170 3.79 -6.72 -7.01
C SER A 170 2.44 -6.37 -6.41
N PHE A 171 2.37 -6.23 -5.09
CA PHE A 171 1.09 -6.03 -4.42
C PHE A 171 1.01 -4.69 -3.69
N SER A 172 1.60 -4.52 -2.49
CA SER A 172 1.68 -3.20 -1.84
C SER A 172 2.76 -2.31 -2.47
N GLY A 173 3.79 -2.92 -3.03
CA GLY A 173 4.89 -2.23 -3.70
C GLY A 173 5.90 -1.61 -2.74
N LEU A 174 6.91 -0.98 -3.31
CA LEU A 174 7.87 -0.14 -2.59
C LEU A 174 7.50 1.33 -2.77
N GLU A 175 7.73 2.15 -1.75
CA GLU A 175 7.58 3.60 -1.85
C GLU A 175 8.74 4.21 -2.63
N GLY A 176 9.96 3.70 -2.41
CA GLY A 176 11.14 4.20 -3.10
C GLY A 176 12.47 3.69 -2.54
N GLU A 177 13.49 4.52 -2.64
CA GLU A 177 14.85 4.19 -2.17
C GLU A 177 14.91 3.96 -0.66
N THR A 178 14.03 4.59 0.10
CA THR A 178 13.98 4.49 1.57
C THR A 178 13.61 3.09 2.05
N ASP A 179 12.95 2.30 1.21
CA ASP A 179 12.53 0.93 1.52
C ASP A 179 13.65 -0.08 1.31
N VAL A 180 14.78 0.37 0.77
CA VAL A 180 15.92 -0.50 0.47
C VAL A 180 17.15 -0.06 1.28
N ILE A 181 17.79 -1.00 1.93
CA ILE A 181 19.07 -0.79 2.64
C ILE A 181 20.13 -1.67 1.99
N VAL A 182 21.24 -1.06 1.57
CA VAL A 182 22.38 -1.78 1.00
C VAL A 182 23.61 -1.47 1.82
N LYS A 183 24.35 -2.51 2.20
CA LYS A 183 25.67 -2.37 2.86
C LYS A 183 26.70 -3.23 2.14
N LEU A 184 27.87 -2.68 1.93
CA LEU A 184 29.08 -3.38 1.46
C LEU A 184 30.12 -3.37 2.58
N ASP A 185 30.55 -4.56 3.02
CA ASP A 185 31.47 -4.72 4.14
C ASP A 185 31.00 -3.96 5.39
N ASP A 186 29.71 -4.14 5.73
CA ASP A 186 28.99 -3.49 6.83
C ASP A 186 28.85 -1.95 6.70
N ASN A 187 29.42 -1.32 5.66
CA ASN A 187 29.28 0.11 5.40
C ASN A 187 28.05 0.38 4.53
N PRO A 188 27.15 1.30 4.93
CA PRO A 188 26.04 1.67 4.09
C PRO A 188 26.53 2.36 2.80
N VAL A 189 25.86 2.05 1.69
CA VAL A 189 26.19 2.63 0.38
C VAL A 189 25.00 3.47 -0.12
N VAL A 190 25.30 4.51 -0.87
CA VAL A 190 24.29 5.34 -1.56
C VAL A 190 24.17 4.79 -2.98
N PHE A 191 22.99 4.36 -3.32
CA PHE A 191 22.65 3.71 -4.59
C PHE A 191 21.58 4.51 -5.35
N GLU A 192 21.34 4.13 -6.58
CA GLU A 192 20.23 4.60 -7.40
C GLU A 192 19.16 3.49 -7.49
N TYR A 193 17.89 3.84 -7.31
CA TYR A 193 16.76 2.95 -7.52
C TYR A 193 15.96 3.40 -8.74
N ASN A 194 15.88 2.54 -9.74
CA ASN A 194 15.03 2.72 -10.91
C ASN A 194 13.75 1.92 -10.77
N SER A 195 12.66 2.57 -10.37
CA SER A 195 11.36 1.92 -10.15
C SER A 195 10.74 1.35 -11.43
N TYR A 196 11.06 1.91 -12.60
CA TYR A 196 10.58 1.39 -13.90
C TYR A 196 11.18 0.02 -14.24
N GLN A 197 12.44 -0.18 -13.84
CA GLN A 197 13.18 -1.42 -14.09
C GLN A 197 13.21 -2.33 -12.87
N ASN A 198 12.65 -1.88 -11.75
CA ASN A 198 12.74 -2.54 -10.44
C ASN A 198 14.20 -2.84 -10.06
N LYS A 199 15.12 -1.94 -10.39
CA LYS A 199 16.56 -2.18 -10.31
C LYS A 199 17.25 -1.19 -9.39
N VAL A 200 18.04 -1.74 -8.47
CA VAL A 200 19.00 -1.01 -7.65
C VAL A 200 20.38 -1.10 -8.28
N ARG A 201 21.11 0.04 -8.29
CA ARG A 201 22.48 0.11 -8.80
C ARG A 201 23.35 1.00 -7.93
N TYR A 202 24.51 0.47 -7.54
CA TYR A 202 25.56 1.19 -6.84
C TYR A 202 26.84 1.17 -7.66
N PRO A 203 27.28 2.28 -8.31
CA PRO A 203 28.51 2.35 -9.05
C PRO A 203 29.70 2.33 -8.09
N LEU A 204 30.66 1.45 -8.32
CA LEU A 204 31.89 1.38 -7.55
C LEU A 204 32.85 2.51 -7.98
N LYS A 205 33.11 3.45 -7.06
CA LYS A 205 34.03 4.56 -7.32
C LYS A 205 35.48 4.16 -7.42
N TYR A 206 35.84 3.06 -6.78
CA TYR A 206 37.18 2.51 -6.71
C TYR A 206 37.16 0.99 -6.80
N ASN A 207 38.23 0.42 -7.29
CA ASN A 207 38.41 -1.00 -7.31
C ASN A 207 38.36 -1.57 -5.89
N LEU A 208 37.62 -2.62 -5.69
CA LEU A 208 37.55 -3.32 -4.42
C LEU A 208 38.93 -4.01 -4.15
N LYS A 209 39.29 -4.10 -2.88
CA LYS A 209 40.50 -4.80 -2.45
C LYS A 209 40.38 -6.30 -2.72
N LYS A 210 41.53 -6.98 -2.90
CA LYS A 210 41.54 -8.45 -2.95
C LYS A 210 41.07 -9.04 -1.63
N GLY A 211 40.23 -10.06 -1.70
CA GLY A 211 39.68 -10.74 -0.54
C GLY A 211 38.20 -10.97 -0.62
N ALA A 212 37.64 -11.42 0.48
CA ALA A 212 36.19 -11.59 0.65
C ALA A 212 35.52 -10.24 0.92
N HIS A 213 34.37 -10.01 0.30
CA HIS A 213 33.49 -8.87 0.51
C HIS A 213 32.10 -9.38 0.84
N THR A 214 31.40 -8.71 1.75
CA THR A 214 30.05 -9.07 2.16
C THR A 214 29.04 -8.04 1.63
N LEU A 215 28.04 -8.50 0.92
CA LEU A 215 26.89 -7.70 0.52
C LEU A 215 25.71 -8.01 1.44
N TYR A 216 25.13 -6.98 2.05
CA TYR A 216 23.89 -7.04 2.81
C TYR A 216 22.86 -6.19 2.09
N VAL A 217 21.69 -6.77 1.82
CA VAL A 217 20.54 -6.07 1.24
C VAL A 217 19.30 -6.38 2.05
N GLN A 218 18.54 -5.34 2.40
CA GLN A 218 17.21 -5.45 2.97
C GLN A 218 16.26 -4.66 2.09
N ALA A 219 15.09 -5.22 1.78
CA ALA A 219 13.99 -4.52 1.16
C ALA A 219 12.73 -4.70 2.00
N SER A 220 11.94 -3.63 2.12
CA SER A 220 10.63 -3.64 2.81
C SER A 220 9.56 -3.17 1.85
N ASP A 221 8.36 -3.73 1.93
CA ASP A 221 7.18 -3.22 1.25
C ASP A 221 6.45 -2.17 2.10
N ARG A 222 5.38 -1.61 1.56
CA ARG A 222 4.60 -0.54 2.20
C ARG A 222 3.76 -0.99 3.39
N VAL A 223 3.50 -2.29 3.55
CA VAL A 223 2.80 -2.84 4.72
C VAL A 223 3.75 -3.42 5.77
N GLY A 224 5.07 -3.43 5.51
CA GLY A 224 6.10 -3.78 6.48
C GLY A 224 6.70 -5.17 6.35
N ASN A 225 6.33 -5.97 5.33
CA ASN A 225 7.04 -7.22 5.04
C ASN A 225 8.48 -6.94 4.61
N ARG A 226 9.40 -7.84 4.94
CA ARG A 226 10.83 -7.64 4.71
C ARG A 226 11.51 -8.86 4.15
N THR A 227 12.39 -8.61 3.18
CA THR A 227 13.37 -9.59 2.71
C THR A 227 14.77 -9.10 3.06
N ILE A 228 15.59 -9.99 3.61
CA ILE A 228 17.00 -9.73 3.93
C ILE A 228 17.83 -10.79 3.23
N ILE A 229 18.82 -10.35 2.45
CA ILE A 229 19.83 -11.21 1.85
C ILE A 229 21.20 -10.72 2.33
N LYS A 230 22.00 -11.66 2.84
CA LYS A 230 23.42 -11.44 3.16
C LYS A 230 24.22 -12.53 2.49
N GLY A 231 25.25 -12.16 1.74
CA GLY A 231 26.10 -13.11 1.06
C GLY A 231 27.47 -12.52 0.74
N ASP A 232 28.44 -13.39 0.51
CA ASP A 232 29.82 -13.01 0.24
C ASP A 232 30.15 -13.21 -1.24
N PHE A 233 31.09 -12.42 -1.74
CA PHE A 233 31.75 -12.60 -3.04
C PHE A 233 33.27 -12.34 -2.87
N TYR A 234 34.07 -12.77 -3.83
CA TYR A 234 35.49 -12.75 -3.70
C TYR A 234 36.17 -11.98 -4.83
N ILE A 235 37.13 -11.11 -4.49
CA ILE A 235 37.95 -10.35 -5.44
C ILE A 235 39.37 -10.96 -5.50
N LYS A 236 39.81 -11.31 -6.73
CA LYS A 236 41.17 -11.85 -7.04
C LYS A 236 42.20 -10.77 -7.22
#